data_24645fb67f122792011c8e6bc29a9d38
#
_entry.id   24645fb67f122792011c8e6bc29a9d38
#
_cell.length_a   1.000
_cell.length_b   1.000
_cell.length_c   1.000
_cell.angle_alpha   90.00
_cell.angle_beta   90.00
_cell.angle_gamma   90.00
#
_symmetry.space_group_name_H-M   'P 1'
#
loop_
_entity.id
_entity.type
_entity.pdbx_description
1 polymer ?
#
loop_
_entity_poly.entity_id
_entity_poly.type
_entity_poly.pdbx_seq_one_letter_code
_entity_poly.pdbx_strand_id
1 'polypeptide(L)'
;YASLARTHHAEALTECKVLQIPEPAYRSLTSQHPAITEFITRSLAVKLHSALERLDDIRRLPTHVQLAKLIYQSYLTSKHVFIPLRQSDYAERLGVTVLTAHKSLTKLYALKLIEKRYGGVAITHVERLEGFLKESSSLLPL
;
A
#
# COMPACT_ATOMS: atom_id res chain seq x y z
N TYR A 1 -3.36 -25.82 0.52
CA TYR A 1 -1.97 -25.51 0.26
C TYR A 1 -1.73 -25.66 -1.24
N ALA A 2 -1.69 -24.55 -1.94
CA ALA A 2 -1.17 -24.53 -3.29
C ALA A 2 0.35 -24.71 -3.17
N SER A 3 0.91 -25.77 -3.78
CA SER A 3 2.36 -25.98 -3.86
C SER A 3 3.02 -24.97 -4.80
N LEU A 4 2.72 -23.67 -4.56
CA LEU A 4 3.23 -22.57 -5.36
C LEU A 4 4.58 -22.13 -4.80
N ALA A 5 5.55 -21.93 -5.69
CA ALA A 5 6.81 -21.29 -5.32
C ALA A 5 6.57 -19.88 -4.83
N ARG A 6 7.40 -19.43 -3.87
CA ARG A 6 7.36 -18.03 -3.43
C ARG A 6 7.72 -17.10 -4.59
N THR A 7 6.92 -16.09 -4.80
CA THR A 7 7.10 -15.11 -5.88
C THR A 7 7.95 -13.91 -5.47
N HIS A 8 8.19 -13.73 -4.15
CA HIS A 8 8.93 -12.58 -3.62
C HIS A 8 9.60 -12.93 -2.28
N HIS A 9 10.59 -12.15 -1.92
CA HIS A 9 11.25 -12.23 -0.61
C HIS A 9 10.47 -11.40 0.41
N ALA A 10 10.60 -11.78 1.70
CA ALA A 10 10.11 -10.99 2.82
C ALA A 10 11.32 -10.64 3.70
N GLU A 11 11.46 -9.37 4.03
CA GLU A 11 12.53 -8.83 4.85
C GLU A 11 11.96 -8.11 6.07
N ALA A 12 12.57 -8.32 7.24
CA ALA A 12 12.21 -7.63 8.45
C ALA A 12 12.90 -6.25 8.48
N LEU A 13 12.12 -5.17 8.41
CA LEU A 13 12.63 -3.79 8.47
C LEU A 13 12.91 -3.33 9.91
N THR A 14 12.36 -4.02 10.88
CA THR A 14 12.52 -3.77 12.32
C THR A 14 12.58 -5.11 13.04
N GLU A 15 12.85 -5.10 14.34
CA GLU A 15 12.76 -6.31 15.16
C GLU A 15 11.35 -6.91 15.06
N CYS A 16 11.26 -8.19 14.69
CA CYS A 16 10.00 -8.90 14.48
C CYS A 16 9.97 -10.20 15.28
N LYS A 17 8.80 -10.53 15.85
CA LYS A 17 8.49 -11.88 16.34
C LYS A 17 7.66 -12.61 15.29
N VAL A 18 8.13 -13.75 14.83
CA VAL A 18 7.46 -14.56 13.80
C VAL A 18 7.05 -15.90 14.39
N LEU A 19 5.78 -16.26 14.23
CA LEU A 19 5.28 -17.58 14.52
C LEU A 19 5.23 -18.39 13.23
N GLN A 20 5.96 -19.48 13.18
CA GLN A 20 5.90 -20.42 12.08
C GLN A 20 4.94 -21.57 12.42
N ILE A 21 3.94 -21.79 11.58
CA ILE A 21 2.99 -22.88 11.73
C ILE A 21 3.30 -23.92 10.63
N PRO A 22 3.86 -25.09 10.99
CA PRO A 22 4.10 -26.19 10.05
C PRO A 22 2.80 -26.69 9.44
N GLU A 23 2.88 -27.26 8.22
CA GLU A 23 1.69 -27.77 7.50
C GLU A 23 0.83 -28.75 8.32
N PRO A 24 1.38 -29.76 9.00
CA PRO A 24 0.56 -30.68 9.81
C PRO A 24 -0.22 -29.95 10.94
N ALA A 25 0.43 -29.01 11.62
CA ALA A 25 -0.21 -28.22 12.64
C ALA A 25 -1.31 -27.30 12.08
N TYR A 26 -1.06 -26.69 10.90
CA TYR A 26 -2.06 -25.90 10.19
C TYR A 26 -3.30 -26.74 9.83
N ARG A 27 -3.12 -27.94 9.26
CA ARG A 27 -4.23 -28.85 8.92
C ARG A 27 -5.04 -29.25 10.14
N SER A 28 -4.38 -29.58 11.25
CA SER A 28 -5.04 -29.90 12.52
C SER A 28 -5.83 -28.71 13.07
N LEU A 29 -5.23 -27.52 13.09
CA LEU A 29 -5.88 -26.30 13.57
C LEU A 29 -7.13 -25.93 12.75
N THR A 30 -7.04 -25.99 11.44
CA THR A 30 -8.17 -25.63 10.55
C THR A 30 -9.31 -26.63 10.60
N SER A 31 -9.01 -27.93 10.83
CA SER A 31 -10.04 -28.96 11.00
C SER A 31 -10.77 -28.85 12.34
N GLN A 32 -10.06 -28.46 13.41
CA GLN A 32 -10.63 -28.31 14.76
C GLN A 32 -11.30 -26.97 14.99
N HIS A 33 -10.85 -25.92 14.28
CA HIS A 33 -11.30 -24.53 14.45
C HIS A 33 -11.69 -23.89 13.11
N PRO A 34 -12.92 -24.10 12.63
CA PRO A 34 -13.39 -23.54 11.34
C PRO A 34 -13.23 -22.01 11.24
N ALA A 35 -13.32 -21.29 12.37
CA ALA A 35 -13.13 -19.85 12.44
C ALA A 35 -11.73 -19.40 11.94
N ILE A 36 -10.70 -20.25 12.06
CA ILE A 36 -9.36 -19.98 11.53
C ILE A 36 -9.39 -19.96 9.99
N THR A 37 -10.09 -20.93 9.40
CA THR A 37 -10.26 -21.00 7.94
C THR A 37 -11.03 -19.79 7.42
N GLU A 38 -12.11 -19.39 8.10
CA GLU A 38 -12.87 -18.20 7.76
C GLU A 38 -12.01 -16.94 7.83
N PHE A 39 -11.24 -16.75 8.89
CA PHE A 39 -10.32 -15.62 9.06
C PHE A 39 -9.29 -15.55 7.92
N ILE A 40 -8.67 -16.68 7.58
CA ILE A 40 -7.68 -16.77 6.51
C ILE A 40 -8.33 -16.45 5.16
N THR A 41 -9.49 -17.03 4.88
CA THR A 41 -10.23 -16.79 3.63
C THR A 41 -10.59 -15.32 3.48
N ARG A 42 -11.11 -14.70 4.54
CA ARG A 42 -11.41 -13.25 4.56
C ARG A 42 -10.15 -12.41 4.34
N SER A 43 -9.04 -12.76 5.01
CA SER A 43 -7.75 -12.07 4.85
C SER A 43 -7.21 -12.17 3.42
N LEU A 44 -7.33 -13.34 2.79
CA LEU A 44 -6.95 -13.56 1.39
C LEU A 44 -7.85 -12.77 0.43
N ALA A 45 -9.16 -12.75 0.67
CA ALA A 45 -10.12 -11.98 -0.15
C ALA A 45 -9.79 -10.47 -0.11
N VAL A 46 -9.50 -9.91 1.06
CA VAL A 46 -9.08 -8.50 1.21
C VAL A 46 -7.77 -8.23 0.47
N LYS A 47 -6.78 -9.12 0.60
CA LYS A 47 -5.49 -8.98 -0.09
C LYS A 47 -5.64 -9.07 -1.61
N LEU A 48 -6.47 -9.99 -2.10
CA LEU A 48 -6.77 -10.13 -3.53
C LEU A 48 -7.46 -8.87 -4.06
N HIS A 49 -8.48 -8.38 -3.35
CA HIS A 49 -9.17 -7.13 -3.71
C HIS A 49 -8.19 -5.96 -3.82
N SER A 50 -7.35 -5.75 -2.81
CA SER A 50 -6.32 -4.71 -2.82
C SER A 50 -5.30 -4.88 -3.95
N ALA A 51 -4.94 -6.11 -4.32
CA ALA A 51 -4.04 -6.38 -5.44
C ALA A 51 -4.70 -6.02 -6.78
N LEU A 52 -5.98 -6.37 -6.97
CA LEU A 52 -6.75 -6.02 -8.16
C LEU A 52 -6.93 -4.50 -8.30
N GLU A 53 -7.27 -3.80 -7.20
CA GLU A 53 -7.32 -2.33 -7.18
C GLU A 53 -5.98 -1.72 -7.61
N ARG A 54 -4.85 -2.23 -7.10
CA ARG A 54 -3.52 -1.73 -7.50
C ARG A 54 -3.22 -1.96 -8.97
N LEU A 55 -3.61 -3.11 -9.52
CA LEU A 55 -3.45 -3.37 -10.95
C LEU A 55 -4.28 -2.40 -11.80
N ASP A 56 -5.50 -2.10 -11.38
CA ASP A 56 -6.35 -1.11 -12.04
C ASP A 56 -5.76 0.31 -11.92
N ASP A 57 -5.31 0.70 -10.73
CA ASP A 57 -4.64 1.98 -10.48
C ASP A 57 -3.43 2.19 -11.40
N ILE A 58 -2.55 1.17 -11.56
CA ILE A 58 -1.38 1.23 -12.44
C ILE A 58 -1.77 1.50 -13.89
N ARG A 59 -2.89 0.95 -14.33
CA ARG A 59 -3.38 1.08 -15.70
C ARG A 59 -4.10 2.41 -15.97
N ARG A 60 -4.78 2.95 -14.96
CA ARG A 60 -5.74 4.06 -15.12
C ARG A 60 -5.25 5.38 -14.54
N LEU A 61 -4.50 5.34 -13.44
CA LEU A 61 -4.13 6.56 -12.72
C LEU A 61 -2.75 7.07 -13.12
N PRO A 62 -2.58 8.39 -13.31
CA PRO A 62 -1.26 9.00 -13.44
C PRO A 62 -0.41 8.74 -12.19
N THR A 63 0.91 8.62 -12.33
CA THR A 63 1.83 8.25 -11.24
C THR A 63 1.72 9.16 -10.01
N HIS A 64 1.48 10.46 -10.17
CA HIS A 64 1.31 11.36 -9.03
C HIS A 64 0.03 11.08 -8.24
N VAL A 65 -1.04 10.58 -8.89
CA VAL A 65 -2.27 10.15 -8.19
C VAL A 65 -2.05 8.84 -7.47
N GLN A 66 -1.35 7.88 -8.09
CA GLN A 66 -0.93 6.64 -7.42
C GLN A 66 -0.07 6.94 -6.18
N LEU A 67 0.85 7.91 -6.29
CA LEU A 67 1.69 8.35 -5.18
C LEU A 67 0.85 9.01 -4.06
N ALA A 68 -0.11 9.86 -4.41
CA ALA A 68 -1.03 10.46 -3.45
C ALA A 68 -1.85 9.39 -2.71
N LYS A 69 -2.34 8.35 -3.43
CA LYS A 69 -3.04 7.20 -2.85
C LYS A 69 -2.15 6.43 -1.87
N LEU A 70 -0.88 6.19 -2.23
CA LEU A 70 0.09 5.52 -1.35
C LEU A 70 0.35 6.30 -0.06
N ILE A 71 0.51 7.62 -0.16
CA ILE A 71 0.70 8.52 1.00
C ILE A 71 -0.54 8.49 1.89
N TYR A 72 -1.74 8.58 1.30
CA TYR A 72 -3.00 8.53 2.04
C TYR A 72 -3.22 7.18 2.74
N GLN A 73 -2.92 6.06 2.09
CA GLN A 73 -2.97 4.73 2.70
C GLN A 73 -2.00 4.59 3.87
N SER A 74 -0.80 5.16 3.75
CA SER A 74 0.18 5.19 4.85
C SER A 74 -0.37 5.97 6.06
N TYR A 75 -1.05 7.10 5.82
CA TYR A 75 -1.75 7.88 6.85
C TYR A 75 -2.88 7.06 7.50
N LEU A 76 -3.72 6.38 6.72
CA LEU A 76 -4.82 5.56 7.25
C LEU A 76 -4.32 4.46 8.18
N THR A 77 -3.15 3.90 7.90
CA THR A 77 -2.53 2.84 8.70
C THR A 77 -1.87 3.38 9.96
N SER A 78 -1.07 4.44 9.84
CA SER A 78 -0.28 4.99 10.96
C SER A 78 -1.02 6.02 11.80
N LYS A 79 -2.05 6.67 11.21
CA LYS A 79 -2.75 7.86 11.75
C LYS A 79 -1.86 9.08 11.94
N HIS A 80 -0.63 9.06 11.39
CA HIS A 80 0.30 10.17 11.42
C HIS A 80 0.34 10.90 10.08
N VAL A 81 0.25 12.23 10.09
CA VAL A 81 0.35 13.06 8.87
C VAL A 81 1.76 13.07 8.29
N PHE A 82 2.78 12.81 9.11
CA PHE A 82 4.16 12.64 8.65
C PHE A 82 4.41 11.19 8.21
N ILE A 83 4.87 11.02 6.97
CA ILE A 83 5.17 9.73 6.36
C ILE A 83 6.69 9.67 6.14
N PRO A 84 7.41 8.84 6.93
CA PRO A 84 8.87 8.75 6.89
C PRO A 84 9.35 7.85 5.74
N LEU A 85 9.02 8.21 4.50
CA LEU A 85 9.44 7.52 3.28
C LEU A 85 10.28 8.44 2.41
N ARG A 86 11.40 7.91 1.91
CA ARG A 86 12.29 8.58 0.96
C ARG A 86 11.76 8.45 -0.47
N GLN A 87 12.32 9.23 -1.39
CA GLN A 87 11.96 9.14 -2.82
C GLN A 87 12.23 7.75 -3.41
N SER A 88 13.31 7.08 -2.98
CA SER A 88 13.62 5.69 -3.33
C SER A 88 12.52 4.71 -2.92
N ASP A 89 11.98 4.89 -1.70
CA ASP A 89 10.96 4.00 -1.15
C ASP A 89 9.64 4.13 -1.93
N TYR A 90 9.29 5.37 -2.33
CA TYR A 90 8.15 5.61 -3.22
C TYR A 90 8.36 5.01 -4.60
N ALA A 91 9.57 5.16 -5.17
CA ALA A 91 9.91 4.61 -6.47
C ALA A 91 9.80 3.07 -6.49
N GLU A 92 10.35 2.42 -5.47
CA GLU A 92 10.28 0.96 -5.30
C GLU A 92 8.83 0.48 -5.15
N ARG A 93 8.06 1.11 -4.25
CA ARG A 93 6.65 0.72 -4.00
C ARG A 93 5.73 0.90 -5.20
N LEU A 94 6.01 1.89 -6.06
CA LEU A 94 5.24 2.16 -7.28
C LEU A 94 5.79 1.43 -8.51
N GLY A 95 6.98 0.83 -8.43
CA GLY A 95 7.63 0.20 -9.56
C GLY A 95 8.07 1.21 -10.64
N VAL A 96 8.47 2.41 -10.24
CA VAL A 96 8.89 3.50 -11.15
C VAL A 96 10.33 3.94 -10.83
N THR A 97 10.93 4.76 -11.72
CA THR A 97 12.24 5.33 -11.43
C THR A 97 12.19 6.39 -10.33
N VAL A 98 13.30 6.61 -9.62
CA VAL A 98 13.42 7.68 -8.60
C VAL A 98 13.11 9.06 -9.21
N LEU A 99 13.50 9.28 -10.46
CA LEU A 99 13.19 10.53 -11.17
C LEU A 99 11.68 10.70 -11.40
N THR A 100 10.97 9.64 -11.74
CA THR A 100 9.51 9.66 -11.90
C THR A 100 8.82 9.92 -10.55
N ALA A 101 9.28 9.27 -9.49
CA ALA A 101 8.78 9.52 -8.13
C ALA A 101 9.03 10.98 -7.71
N HIS A 102 10.23 11.52 -7.99
CA HIS A 102 10.56 12.92 -7.71
C HIS A 102 9.62 13.90 -8.44
N LYS A 103 9.42 13.71 -9.76
CA LYS A 103 8.47 14.53 -10.54
C LYS A 103 7.05 14.47 -9.99
N SER A 104 6.62 13.29 -9.55
CA SER A 104 5.30 13.09 -8.97
C SER A 104 5.15 13.80 -7.61
N LEU A 105 6.18 13.73 -6.74
CA LEU A 105 6.22 14.47 -5.49
C LEU A 105 6.19 15.98 -5.74
N THR A 106 6.99 16.49 -6.68
CA THR A 106 7.01 17.91 -7.05
C THR A 106 5.63 18.40 -7.47
N LYS A 107 4.87 17.59 -8.21
CA LYS A 107 3.49 17.91 -8.58
C LYS A 107 2.57 17.99 -7.37
N LEU A 108 2.69 17.06 -6.42
CA LEU A 108 1.89 17.08 -5.19
C LEU A 108 2.25 18.26 -4.28
N TYR A 109 3.53 18.70 -4.24
CA TYR A 109 3.95 19.91 -3.56
C TYR A 109 3.33 21.15 -4.20
N ALA A 110 3.35 21.25 -5.53
CA ALA A 110 2.73 22.36 -6.26
C ALA A 110 1.22 22.46 -6.01
N LEU A 111 0.53 21.32 -5.88
CA LEU A 111 -0.88 21.23 -5.51
C LEU A 111 -1.14 21.53 -4.01
N LYS A 112 -0.09 21.73 -3.22
CA LYS A 112 -0.16 21.94 -1.76
C LYS A 112 -0.92 20.85 -1.01
N LEU A 113 -0.83 19.60 -1.50
CA LEU A 113 -1.42 18.42 -0.86
C LEU A 113 -0.48 17.83 0.20
N ILE A 114 0.81 17.97 -0.05
CA ILE A 114 1.88 17.53 0.85
C ILE A 114 2.96 18.59 0.93
N GLU A 115 3.79 18.53 1.97
CA GLU A 115 4.98 19.35 2.12
C GLU A 115 6.21 18.49 2.38
N LYS A 116 7.38 19.01 1.96
CA LYS A 116 8.66 18.33 2.21
C LYS A 116 9.06 18.52 3.67
N ARG A 117 9.44 17.42 4.32
CA ARG A 117 10.03 17.40 5.66
C ARG A 117 11.34 16.60 5.64
N TYR A 118 12.18 16.84 6.64
CA TYR A 118 13.40 16.04 6.78
C TYR A 118 13.03 14.57 7.01
N GLY A 119 13.58 13.68 6.18
CA GLY A 119 13.32 12.23 6.25
C GLY A 119 11.99 11.75 5.67
N GLY A 120 11.18 12.63 5.06
CA GLY A 120 9.89 12.20 4.51
C GLY A 120 9.05 13.34 3.94
N VAL A 121 7.74 13.11 3.93
CA VAL A 121 6.73 14.11 3.54
C VAL A 121 5.67 14.24 4.63
N ALA A 122 5.02 15.40 4.73
CA ALA A 122 3.86 15.59 5.58
C ALA A 122 2.64 15.94 4.75
N ILE A 123 1.48 15.41 5.10
CA ILE A 123 0.19 15.78 4.51
C ILE A 123 -0.20 17.13 5.08
N THR A 124 -0.48 18.12 4.21
CA THR A 124 -0.86 19.47 4.66
C THR A 124 -2.27 19.54 5.21
N HIS A 125 -3.24 18.94 4.49
CA HIS A 125 -4.64 18.83 4.88
C HIS A 125 -5.19 17.51 4.38
N VAL A 126 -5.59 16.65 5.29
CA VAL A 126 -6.07 15.28 4.96
C VAL A 126 -7.31 15.33 4.08
N GLU A 127 -8.25 16.23 4.40
CA GLU A 127 -9.52 16.36 3.65
C GLU A 127 -9.28 16.80 2.19
N ARG A 128 -8.27 17.65 1.96
CA ARG A 128 -7.89 18.07 0.60
C ARG A 128 -7.27 16.94 -0.20
N LEU A 129 -6.42 16.14 0.45
CA LEU A 129 -5.82 14.96 -0.19
C LEU A 129 -6.89 13.93 -0.54
N GLU A 130 -7.85 13.69 0.36
CA GLU A 130 -8.98 12.81 0.14
C GLU A 130 -9.88 13.30 -1.01
N GLY A 131 -10.21 14.60 -1.03
CA GLY A 131 -10.98 15.23 -2.11
C GLY A 131 -10.30 15.08 -3.47
N PHE A 132 -8.98 15.36 -3.53
CA PHE A 132 -8.18 15.15 -4.74
C PHE A 132 -8.23 13.71 -5.25
N LEU A 133 -8.16 12.72 -4.35
CA LEU A 133 -8.24 11.31 -4.72
C LEU A 133 -9.63 10.93 -5.24
N LYS A 134 -10.70 11.42 -4.62
CA LYS A 134 -12.07 11.20 -5.07
C LYS A 134 -12.31 11.76 -6.48
N GLU A 135 -11.91 13.01 -6.72
CA GLU A 135 -12.02 13.65 -8.04
C GLU A 135 -11.20 12.91 -9.09
N SER A 136 -9.95 12.53 -8.77
CA SER A 136 -9.09 11.81 -9.69
C SER A 136 -9.62 10.41 -10.06
N SER A 137 -10.36 9.77 -9.17
CA SER A 137 -10.98 8.45 -9.42
C SER A 137 -12.29 8.57 -10.22
N SER A 138 -13.03 9.68 -10.09
CA SER A 138 -14.31 9.90 -10.79
C SER A 138 -14.16 10.40 -12.23
N LEU A 139 -13.01 10.98 -12.58
CA LEU A 139 -12.73 11.51 -13.91
C LEU A 139 -12.37 10.44 -14.95
N LEU A 140 -12.31 9.17 -14.56
CA LEU A 140 -11.99 8.08 -15.46
C LEU A 140 -13.27 7.34 -15.86
N PRO A 141 -13.62 7.28 -17.16
CA PRO A 141 -14.78 6.50 -17.60
C PRO A 141 -14.58 5.03 -17.25
N LEU A 142 -15.67 4.40 -16.82
CA LEU A 142 -15.77 2.96 -16.60
C LEU A 142 -15.42 2.16 -17.85
#